data_ffbf7e44f812e0aebba7983c84102173
#
_entry.id   ffbf7e44f812e0aebba7983c84102173
#
_cell.length_a   1.000
_cell.length_b   1.000
_cell.length_c   1.000
_cell.angle_alpha   90.00
_cell.angle_beta   90.00
_cell.angle_gamma   90.00
#
_symmetry.space_group_name_H-M   'P 1'
#
loop_
_entity.id
_entity.type
_entity.pdbx_description
1 polymer ?
#
loop_
_entity_poly.entity_id
_entity_poly.type
_entity_poly.pdbx_seq_one_letter_code
_entity_poly.pdbx_strand_id
1 'polypeptide(L)'
;PDLELEDILKARQLFGDRLAGIVLNSVTRYKLREVKAQLVPRIEVEGVKVLAAIPEDRRLLGVSVGQLAQHLDGKFLNWEEKRDNFVEHYLIGGMILDWGVLYFERFSNKAVIVRGDRPDIQMAALKTPTSCIVLTGGHPPIQYVNYEAGEEEVPLIQVETDTLSTASALESLQEKVLFIHCKMPSSARTFLSTHFQTPGLAIHWINIFFLF
;
A
#
# COMPACT_ATOMS: atom_id res chain seq x y z
N PRO A 1 8.60 -9.91 11.24
CA PRO A 1 8.45 -11.37 11.17
C PRO A 1 9.86 -11.95 11.19
N ASP A 2 10.08 -12.78 12.18
CA ASP A 2 11.34 -13.48 12.29
C ASP A 2 11.36 -14.53 11.18
N LEU A 3 12.31 -14.38 10.28
CA LEU A 3 12.53 -15.30 9.18
C LEU A 3 13.11 -16.55 9.83
N GLU A 4 12.30 -17.58 9.99
CA GLU A 4 12.78 -18.83 10.58
C GLU A 4 13.57 -19.59 9.52
N LEU A 5 14.85 -19.81 9.79
CA LEU A 5 15.74 -20.60 8.93
C LEU A 5 15.13 -21.98 8.62
N GLU A 6 14.28 -22.48 9.55
CA GLU A 6 13.53 -23.73 9.41
C GLU A 6 12.61 -23.76 8.18
N ASP A 7 11.96 -22.65 7.82
CA ASP A 7 11.05 -22.63 6.67
C ASP A 7 11.83 -22.71 5.35
N ILE A 8 13.01 -22.13 5.32
CA ILE A 8 13.94 -22.24 4.18
C ILE A 8 14.43 -23.68 4.03
N LEU A 9 14.77 -24.33 5.13
CA LEU A 9 15.22 -25.73 5.12
C LEU A 9 14.08 -26.68 4.72
N LYS A 10 12.85 -26.45 5.20
CA LYS A 10 11.65 -27.19 4.77
C LYS A 10 11.41 -27.05 3.27
N ALA A 11 11.52 -25.83 2.73
CA ALA A 11 11.40 -25.61 1.30
C ALA A 11 12.45 -26.34 0.49
N ARG A 12 13.72 -26.33 0.94
CA ARG A 12 14.79 -27.10 0.32
C ARG A 12 14.50 -28.60 0.31
N GLN A 13 14.01 -29.14 1.43
CA GLN A 13 13.63 -30.56 1.52
C GLN A 13 12.47 -30.92 0.58
N LEU A 14 11.48 -30.01 0.45
CA LEU A 14 10.30 -30.21 -0.36
C LEU A 14 10.60 -30.15 -1.87
N PHE A 15 11.42 -29.18 -2.29
CA PHE A 15 11.65 -28.88 -3.70
C PHE A 15 12.97 -29.44 -4.25
N GLY A 16 13.94 -29.77 -3.37
CA GLY A 16 15.24 -30.36 -3.77
C GLY A 16 15.94 -29.53 -4.85
N ASP A 17 16.42 -30.20 -5.89
CA ASP A 17 17.14 -29.58 -7.01
C ASP A 17 16.30 -28.67 -7.89
N ARG A 18 14.98 -28.68 -7.71
CA ARG A 18 14.06 -27.77 -8.42
C ARG A 18 14.08 -26.36 -7.81
N LEU A 19 14.60 -26.18 -6.59
CA LEU A 19 14.70 -24.89 -5.95
C LEU A 19 15.85 -24.09 -6.57
N ALA A 20 15.54 -23.17 -7.48
CA ALA A 20 16.54 -22.29 -8.10
C ALA A 20 17.19 -21.31 -7.10
N GLY A 21 16.46 -20.95 -6.05
CA GLY A 21 16.89 -20.07 -4.97
C GLY A 21 15.73 -19.39 -4.26
N ILE A 22 16.06 -18.48 -3.36
CA ILE A 22 15.07 -17.71 -2.60
C ILE A 22 15.27 -16.20 -2.78
N VAL A 23 14.21 -15.46 -2.59
CA VAL A 23 14.22 -14.00 -2.53
C VAL A 23 13.71 -13.55 -1.16
N LEU A 24 14.54 -12.82 -0.43
CA LEU A 24 14.16 -12.19 0.83
C LEU A 24 13.40 -10.89 0.54
N ASN A 25 12.09 -10.87 0.80
CA ASN A 25 11.24 -9.71 0.51
C ASN A 25 10.94 -8.90 1.77
N SER A 26 10.59 -7.61 1.59
CA SER A 26 10.20 -6.69 2.66
C SER A 26 11.23 -6.55 3.79
N VAL A 27 12.52 -6.61 3.44
CA VAL A 27 13.59 -6.40 4.41
C VAL A 27 13.61 -4.94 4.83
N THR A 28 13.45 -4.65 6.11
CA THR A 28 13.49 -3.27 6.60
C THR A 28 14.84 -2.62 6.28
N ARG A 29 14.82 -1.37 5.83
CA ARG A 29 16.01 -0.69 5.28
C ARG A 29 17.20 -0.67 6.25
N TYR A 30 16.93 -0.49 7.56
CA TYR A 30 18.00 -0.48 8.57
C TYR A 30 18.61 -1.86 8.82
N LYS A 31 17.86 -2.97 8.59
CA LYS A 31 18.35 -4.35 8.70
C LYS A 31 18.99 -4.88 7.42
N LEU A 32 18.87 -4.18 6.30
CA LEU A 32 19.33 -4.69 5.00
C LEU A 32 20.84 -5.04 4.99
N ARG A 33 21.65 -4.21 5.67
CA ARG A 33 23.11 -4.47 5.79
C ARG A 33 23.39 -5.73 6.61
N GLU A 34 22.68 -5.88 7.73
CA GLU A 34 22.80 -7.05 8.62
C GLU A 34 22.35 -8.33 7.91
N VAL A 35 21.20 -8.27 7.23
CA VAL A 35 20.68 -9.40 6.44
C VAL A 35 21.70 -9.85 5.39
N LYS A 36 22.26 -8.92 4.62
CA LYS A 36 23.29 -9.24 3.61
C LYS A 36 24.59 -9.77 4.21
N ALA A 37 25.01 -9.27 5.38
CA ALA A 37 26.28 -9.63 5.99
C ALA A 37 26.21 -10.91 6.83
N GLN A 38 25.07 -11.21 7.43
CA GLN A 38 24.94 -12.31 8.39
C GLN A 38 23.96 -13.39 7.94
N LEU A 39 22.74 -13.00 7.53
CA LEU A 39 21.69 -13.96 7.20
C LEU A 39 21.94 -14.65 5.86
N VAL A 40 22.27 -13.88 4.81
CA VAL A 40 22.53 -14.44 3.48
C VAL A 40 23.63 -15.51 3.50
N PRO A 41 24.83 -15.29 4.08
CA PRO A 41 25.86 -16.34 4.14
C PRO A 41 25.41 -17.58 4.93
N ARG A 42 24.62 -17.40 6.00
CA ARG A 42 24.09 -18.54 6.77
C ARG A 42 23.15 -19.41 5.94
N ILE A 43 22.30 -18.78 5.14
CA ILE A 43 21.38 -19.50 4.24
C ILE A 43 22.16 -20.23 3.14
N GLU A 44 23.19 -19.58 2.58
CA GLU A 44 24.01 -20.16 1.51
C GLU A 44 24.87 -21.33 2.00
N VAL A 45 25.32 -21.31 3.24
CA VAL A 45 26.01 -22.48 3.87
C VAL A 45 25.09 -23.70 3.91
N GLU A 46 23.78 -23.51 4.09
CA GLU A 46 22.79 -24.58 4.03
C GLU A 46 22.49 -25.03 2.58
N GLY A 47 23.18 -24.49 1.60
CA GLY A 47 23.07 -24.85 0.18
C GLY A 47 21.85 -24.29 -0.52
N VAL A 48 21.27 -23.22 -0.01
CA VAL A 48 20.18 -22.49 -0.65
C VAL A 48 20.68 -21.14 -1.16
N LYS A 49 20.59 -20.92 -2.48
CA LYS A 49 21.05 -19.67 -3.09
C LYS A 49 20.09 -18.53 -2.76
N VAL A 50 20.62 -17.40 -2.27
CA VAL A 50 19.83 -16.16 -2.10
C VAL A 50 19.98 -15.31 -3.37
N LEU A 51 18.90 -15.20 -4.13
CA LEU A 51 18.88 -14.50 -5.42
C LEU A 51 18.77 -12.99 -5.25
N ALA A 52 18.03 -12.54 -4.25
CA ALA A 52 17.90 -11.11 -3.93
C ALA A 52 17.46 -10.89 -2.48
N ALA A 53 17.80 -9.73 -1.93
CA ALA A 53 17.23 -9.17 -0.71
C ALA A 53 16.60 -7.81 -1.06
N ILE A 54 15.27 -7.78 -1.07
CA ILE A 54 14.45 -6.63 -1.51
C ILE A 54 14.09 -5.80 -0.28
N PRO A 55 14.46 -4.52 -0.22
CA PRO A 55 14.06 -3.67 0.87
C PRO A 55 12.56 -3.42 0.86
N GLU A 56 11.99 -3.19 2.05
CA GLU A 56 10.62 -2.72 2.20
C GLU A 56 10.46 -1.39 1.43
N ASP A 57 9.48 -1.35 0.55
CA ASP A 57 9.03 -0.12 -0.11
C ASP A 57 7.53 0.05 0.13
N ARG A 58 7.17 1.03 0.97
CA ARG A 58 5.78 1.32 1.33
C ARG A 58 4.92 1.68 0.13
N ARG A 59 5.51 2.19 -0.95
CA ARG A 59 4.79 2.48 -2.19
C ARG A 59 4.23 1.22 -2.85
N LEU A 60 4.83 0.05 -2.58
CA LEU A 60 4.31 -1.23 -3.07
C LEU A 60 3.12 -1.75 -2.25
N LEU A 61 2.90 -1.18 -1.06
CA LEU A 61 1.75 -1.48 -0.19
C LEU A 61 0.56 -0.54 -0.43
N GLY A 62 0.75 0.46 -1.28
CA GLY A 62 -0.32 1.40 -1.62
C GLY A 62 -1.41 0.75 -2.46
N VAL A 63 -2.61 1.26 -2.34
CA VAL A 63 -3.80 0.81 -3.08
C VAL A 63 -4.27 1.89 -4.03
N SER A 64 -5.04 1.52 -5.04
CA SER A 64 -5.72 2.53 -5.85
C SER A 64 -6.95 3.07 -5.13
N VAL A 65 -7.35 4.31 -5.47
CA VAL A 65 -8.58 4.94 -4.98
C VAL A 65 -9.79 4.05 -5.28
N GLY A 66 -9.82 3.37 -6.44
CA GLY A 66 -10.87 2.44 -6.81
C GLY A 66 -10.92 1.18 -5.92
N GLN A 67 -9.75 0.61 -5.57
CA GLN A 67 -9.69 -0.52 -4.64
C GLN A 67 -10.14 -0.11 -3.23
N LEU A 68 -9.77 1.08 -2.79
CA LEU A 68 -10.19 1.65 -1.52
C LEU A 68 -11.72 1.84 -1.50
N ALA A 69 -12.30 2.47 -2.53
CA ALA A 69 -13.74 2.67 -2.65
C ALA A 69 -14.50 1.32 -2.65
N GLN A 70 -14.03 0.35 -3.43
CA GLN A 70 -14.64 -0.98 -3.48
C GLN A 70 -14.58 -1.71 -2.13
N HIS A 71 -13.46 -1.60 -1.40
CA HIS A 71 -13.31 -2.26 -0.10
C HIS A 71 -14.23 -1.67 0.97
N LEU A 72 -14.47 -0.35 0.91
CA LEU A 72 -15.33 0.38 1.84
C LEU A 72 -16.80 0.41 1.43
N ASP A 73 -17.18 -0.25 0.32
CA ASP A 73 -18.50 -0.13 -0.30
C ASP A 73 -18.89 1.35 -0.53
N GLY A 74 -17.89 2.13 -0.93
CA GLY A 74 -17.99 3.58 -1.07
C GLY A 74 -18.46 4.00 -2.46
N LYS A 75 -19.29 5.03 -2.51
CA LYS A 75 -19.81 5.64 -3.73
C LYS A 75 -18.98 6.84 -4.14
N PHE A 76 -18.47 6.87 -5.37
CA PHE A 76 -17.89 8.09 -5.94
C PHE A 76 -18.94 9.17 -6.13
N LEU A 77 -18.66 10.38 -5.66
CA LEU A 77 -19.49 11.57 -5.88
C LEU A 77 -19.00 12.37 -7.10
N ASN A 78 -17.68 12.31 -7.36
CA ASN A 78 -17.03 12.98 -8.50
C ASN A 78 -15.73 12.22 -8.87
N TRP A 79 -15.14 12.58 -10.00
CA TRP A 79 -13.81 12.13 -10.46
C TRP A 79 -13.58 10.62 -10.37
N GLU A 80 -14.58 9.80 -10.74
CA GLU A 80 -14.42 8.33 -10.77
C GLU A 80 -13.32 7.88 -11.77
N GLU A 81 -13.04 8.66 -12.80
CA GLU A 81 -11.94 8.42 -13.76
C GLU A 81 -10.56 8.45 -13.08
N LYS A 82 -10.43 9.09 -11.91
CA LYS A 82 -9.21 9.07 -11.10
C LYS A 82 -9.11 7.87 -10.14
N ARG A 83 -9.91 6.85 -10.35
CA ARG A 83 -9.91 5.61 -9.55
C ARG A 83 -8.57 4.88 -9.52
N ASP A 84 -7.72 5.12 -10.53
CA ASP A 84 -6.38 4.54 -10.62
C ASP A 84 -5.32 5.37 -9.84
N ASN A 85 -5.68 6.52 -9.25
CA ASN A 85 -4.81 7.29 -8.38
C ASN A 85 -4.35 6.42 -7.21
N PHE A 86 -3.11 6.65 -6.77
CA PHE A 86 -2.47 5.84 -5.77
C PHE A 86 -2.60 6.43 -4.37
N VAL A 87 -2.85 5.58 -3.38
CA VAL A 87 -2.95 5.93 -1.96
C VAL A 87 -1.87 5.20 -1.18
N GLU A 88 -0.96 5.93 -0.56
CA GLU A 88 0.13 5.39 0.26
C GLU A 88 -0.17 5.55 1.76
N HIS A 89 -0.97 6.56 2.12
CA HIS A 89 -1.23 6.92 3.50
C HIS A 89 -2.72 7.11 3.76
N TYR A 90 -3.16 6.72 4.95
CA TYR A 90 -4.52 6.96 5.45
C TYR A 90 -4.45 7.92 6.62
N LEU A 91 -5.13 9.05 6.53
CA LEU A 91 -5.17 10.06 7.59
C LEU A 91 -6.60 10.31 8.04
N ILE A 92 -6.81 10.33 9.35
CA ILE A 92 -8.14 10.61 9.93
C ILE A 92 -8.23 12.12 10.23
N GLY A 93 -9.23 12.76 9.66
CA GLY A 93 -9.53 14.17 9.88
C GLY A 93 -10.33 14.41 11.15
N GLY A 94 -9.72 14.17 12.31
CA GLY A 94 -10.34 14.38 13.63
C GLY A 94 -9.87 15.61 14.39
N MET A 95 -8.98 16.44 13.79
CA MET A 95 -8.34 17.57 14.46
C MET A 95 -9.12 18.89 14.34
N ILE A 96 -8.59 19.93 15.00
CA ILE A 96 -9.10 21.31 14.89
C ILE A 96 -8.56 21.94 13.58
N LEU A 97 -9.36 22.82 12.98
CA LEU A 97 -9.11 23.46 11.69
C LEU A 97 -7.70 24.02 11.50
N ASP A 98 -7.18 24.75 12.48
CA ASP A 98 -5.91 25.47 12.38
C ASP A 98 -4.70 24.54 12.18
N TRP A 99 -4.79 23.29 12.61
CA TRP A 99 -3.75 22.29 12.47
C TRP A 99 -3.96 21.35 11.27
N GLY A 100 -5.11 21.41 10.64
CA GLY A 100 -5.51 20.49 9.57
C GLY A 100 -4.54 20.52 8.40
N VAL A 101 -4.24 21.70 7.87
CA VAL A 101 -3.34 21.86 6.72
C VAL A 101 -1.93 21.38 7.07
N LEU A 102 -1.37 21.83 8.19
CA LEU A 102 -0.02 21.44 8.65
C LEU A 102 0.11 19.93 8.89
N TYR A 103 -0.98 19.28 9.31
CA TYR A 103 -0.99 17.83 9.51
C TYR A 103 -1.05 17.10 8.18
N PHE A 104 -1.93 17.50 7.27
CA PHE A 104 -2.11 16.86 5.97
C PHE A 104 -0.93 17.08 5.03
N GLU A 105 -0.24 18.20 5.13
CA GLU A 105 0.92 18.54 4.29
C GLU A 105 2.12 17.59 4.48
N ARG A 106 2.17 16.87 5.62
CA ARG A 106 3.25 15.92 5.93
C ARG A 106 3.31 14.71 5.01
N PHE A 107 2.21 14.40 4.34
CA PHE A 107 2.10 13.21 3.51
C PHE A 107 1.49 13.57 2.15
N SER A 108 2.12 13.10 1.08
CA SER A 108 1.55 13.07 -0.26
C SER A 108 0.83 11.74 -0.51
N ASN A 109 0.06 11.65 -1.60
CA ASN A 109 -0.64 10.41 -1.99
C ASN A 109 -1.47 9.81 -0.85
N LYS A 110 -2.21 10.65 -0.15
CA LYS A 110 -3.00 10.24 1.00
C LYS A 110 -4.49 10.17 0.70
N ALA A 111 -5.18 9.24 1.36
CA ALA A 111 -6.63 9.29 1.55
C ALA A 111 -6.93 9.94 2.90
N VAL A 112 -7.80 10.93 2.90
CA VAL A 112 -8.26 11.60 4.12
C VAL A 112 -9.65 11.09 4.47
N ILE A 113 -9.80 10.49 5.66
CA ILE A 113 -11.05 9.97 6.18
C ILE A 113 -11.63 11.03 7.10
N VAL A 114 -12.77 11.57 6.76
CA VAL A 114 -13.41 12.68 7.49
C VAL A 114 -14.93 12.55 7.43
N ARG A 115 -15.60 13.00 8.49
CA ARG A 115 -17.07 13.02 8.48
C ARG A 115 -17.60 13.97 7.40
N GLY A 116 -18.71 13.58 6.77
CA GLY A 116 -19.36 14.42 5.74
C GLY A 116 -19.84 15.78 6.24
N ASP A 117 -20.10 15.91 7.56
CA ASP A 117 -20.52 17.16 8.21
C ASP A 117 -19.34 18.05 8.71
N ARG A 118 -18.09 17.79 8.28
CA ARG A 118 -16.90 18.57 8.66
C ARG A 118 -16.24 19.24 7.46
N PRO A 119 -16.91 20.23 6.85
CA PRO A 119 -16.39 20.93 5.68
C PRO A 119 -15.07 21.67 5.94
N ASP A 120 -14.83 22.09 7.18
CA ASP A 120 -13.62 22.74 7.64
C ASP A 120 -12.37 21.83 7.41
N ILE A 121 -12.45 20.57 7.81
CA ILE A 121 -11.36 19.61 7.64
C ILE A 121 -11.26 19.12 6.19
N GLN A 122 -12.40 18.97 5.50
CA GLN A 122 -12.42 18.63 4.08
C GLN A 122 -11.68 19.68 3.25
N MET A 123 -11.91 20.97 3.52
CA MET A 123 -11.19 22.07 2.88
C MET A 123 -9.70 22.10 3.21
N ALA A 124 -9.32 21.76 4.45
CA ALA A 124 -7.91 21.64 4.82
C ALA A 124 -7.20 20.50 4.05
N ALA A 125 -7.91 19.39 3.82
CA ALA A 125 -7.39 18.27 3.04
C ALA A 125 -7.22 18.64 1.55
N LEU A 126 -8.19 19.35 0.96
CA LEU A 126 -8.14 19.79 -0.44
C LEU A 126 -6.98 20.76 -0.74
N LYS A 127 -6.56 21.57 0.24
CA LYS A 127 -5.40 22.46 0.10
C LYS A 127 -4.05 21.77 0.09
N THR A 128 -4.01 20.44 0.18
CA THR A 128 -2.78 19.65 0.28
C THR A 128 -2.82 18.49 -0.72
N PRO A 129 -1.66 17.95 -1.18
CA PRO A 129 -1.64 16.83 -2.12
C PRO A 129 -2.41 15.61 -1.59
N THR A 130 -3.67 15.46 -1.99
CA THR A 130 -4.61 14.44 -1.53
C THR A 130 -5.07 13.58 -2.70
N SER A 131 -4.98 12.26 -2.58
CA SER A 131 -5.42 11.33 -3.64
C SER A 131 -6.93 11.13 -3.66
N CYS A 132 -7.58 11.15 -2.50
CA CYS A 132 -9.04 11.13 -2.35
C CYS A 132 -9.46 11.53 -0.94
N ILE A 133 -10.72 11.90 -0.78
CA ILE A 133 -11.36 12.13 0.52
C ILE A 133 -12.49 11.11 0.68
N VAL A 134 -12.49 10.40 1.82
CA VAL A 134 -13.55 9.47 2.22
C VAL A 134 -14.45 10.17 3.23
N LEU A 135 -15.71 10.41 2.81
CA LEU A 135 -16.74 11.09 3.61
C LEU A 135 -17.53 10.02 4.38
N THR A 136 -17.41 10.01 5.70
CA THR A 136 -18.06 9.02 6.58
C THR A 136 -19.39 9.51 7.14
N GLY A 137 -20.26 8.56 7.54
CA GLY A 137 -21.56 8.84 8.15
C GLY A 137 -22.69 9.11 7.17
N GLY A 138 -22.52 8.78 5.89
CA GLY A 138 -23.60 8.90 4.89
C GLY A 138 -23.98 10.34 4.51
N HIS A 139 -23.29 11.35 5.05
CA HIS A 139 -23.60 12.75 4.75
C HIS A 139 -22.85 13.24 3.50
N PRO A 140 -23.57 13.82 2.53
CA PRO A 140 -22.93 14.45 1.37
C PRO A 140 -22.15 15.71 1.77
N PRO A 141 -21.12 16.09 1.02
CA PRO A 141 -20.39 17.33 1.27
C PRO A 141 -21.26 18.54 0.94
N ILE A 142 -20.96 19.68 1.55
CA ILE A 142 -21.60 20.94 1.18
C ILE A 142 -21.17 21.37 -0.24
N GLN A 143 -21.97 22.17 -0.90
CA GLN A 143 -21.74 22.59 -2.28
C GLN A 143 -20.36 23.20 -2.51
N TYR A 144 -19.86 23.99 -1.57
CA TYR A 144 -18.55 24.63 -1.67
C TYR A 144 -17.39 23.62 -1.66
N VAL A 145 -17.47 22.59 -0.81
CA VAL A 145 -16.47 21.49 -0.80
C VAL A 145 -16.50 20.71 -2.10
N ASN A 146 -17.72 20.45 -2.62
CA ASN A 146 -17.88 19.73 -3.88
C ASN A 146 -17.29 20.51 -5.07
N TYR A 147 -17.47 21.84 -5.07
CA TYR A 147 -16.85 22.72 -6.06
C TYR A 147 -15.33 22.70 -5.97
N GLU A 148 -14.76 22.89 -4.79
CA GLU A 148 -13.32 22.92 -4.60
C GLU A 148 -12.67 21.54 -4.91
N ALA A 149 -13.31 20.46 -4.55
CA ALA A 149 -12.86 19.11 -4.94
C ALA A 149 -12.89 18.91 -6.46
N GLY A 150 -13.79 19.62 -7.16
CA GLY A 150 -13.83 19.68 -8.61
C GLY A 150 -12.64 20.41 -9.21
N GLU A 151 -12.29 21.58 -8.68
CA GLU A 151 -11.16 22.40 -9.14
C GLU A 151 -9.80 21.72 -8.88
N GLU A 152 -9.66 21.08 -7.71
CA GLU A 152 -8.44 20.36 -7.31
C GLU A 152 -8.39 18.93 -7.89
N GLU A 153 -9.40 18.52 -8.64
CA GLU A 153 -9.54 17.18 -9.24
C GLU A 153 -9.36 16.04 -8.22
N VAL A 154 -9.88 16.21 -7.01
CA VAL A 154 -9.77 15.22 -5.92
C VAL A 154 -11.05 14.41 -5.83
N PRO A 155 -11.01 13.08 -5.98
CA PRO A 155 -12.15 12.20 -5.79
C PRO A 155 -12.75 12.28 -4.39
N LEU A 156 -14.07 12.47 -4.31
CA LEU A 156 -14.85 12.34 -3.08
C LEU A 156 -15.57 10.99 -3.09
N ILE A 157 -15.38 10.21 -2.03
CA ILE A 157 -15.99 8.89 -1.84
C ILE A 157 -16.88 8.96 -0.60
N GLN A 158 -18.17 8.70 -0.75
CA GLN A 158 -19.11 8.65 0.37
C GLN A 158 -19.27 7.21 0.86
N VAL A 159 -19.21 7.02 2.19
CA VAL A 159 -19.47 5.75 2.87
C VAL A 159 -20.51 5.94 3.98
N GLU A 160 -21.36 4.94 4.19
CA GLU A 160 -22.41 4.97 5.21
C GLU A 160 -21.86 4.73 6.63
N THR A 161 -20.73 4.05 6.73
CA THR A 161 -20.07 3.71 8.00
C THR A 161 -19.50 4.96 8.69
N ASP A 162 -19.42 4.90 10.01
CA ASP A 162 -18.75 5.93 10.81
C ASP A 162 -17.22 5.90 10.62
N THR A 163 -16.55 6.93 11.12
CA THR A 163 -15.10 7.11 10.94
C THR A 163 -14.28 5.97 11.55
N LEU A 164 -14.69 5.44 12.70
CA LEU A 164 -13.94 4.38 13.38
C LEU A 164 -14.07 3.06 12.63
N SER A 165 -15.27 2.68 12.25
CA SER A 165 -15.55 1.48 11.45
C SER A 165 -14.84 1.54 10.10
N THR A 166 -14.84 2.71 9.44
CA THR A 166 -14.12 2.93 8.19
C THR A 166 -12.61 2.77 8.37
N ALA A 167 -12.04 3.34 9.44
CA ALA A 167 -10.61 3.21 9.74
C ALA A 167 -10.21 1.75 9.99
N SER A 168 -11.00 1.01 10.78
CA SER A 168 -10.77 -0.42 11.06
C SER A 168 -10.87 -1.28 9.79
N ALA A 169 -11.81 -0.95 8.89
CA ALA A 169 -11.89 -1.62 7.59
C ALA A 169 -10.63 -1.41 6.75
N LEU A 170 -10.04 -0.21 6.78
CA LEU A 170 -8.80 0.09 6.04
C LEU A 170 -7.58 -0.66 6.59
N GLU A 171 -7.51 -0.96 7.89
CA GLU A 171 -6.45 -1.82 8.43
C GLU A 171 -6.48 -3.20 7.76
N SER A 172 -7.67 -3.78 7.59
CA SER A 172 -7.84 -5.06 6.91
C SER A 172 -7.56 -5.01 5.40
N LEU A 173 -7.63 -3.84 4.78
CA LEU A 173 -7.32 -3.67 3.37
C LEU A 173 -5.83 -3.93 3.08
N GLN A 174 -4.93 -3.48 3.95
CA GLN A 174 -3.49 -3.71 3.79
C GLN A 174 -3.13 -5.20 3.84
N GLU A 175 -3.85 -5.99 4.62
CA GLU A 175 -3.67 -7.44 4.69
C GLU A 175 -4.21 -8.15 3.43
N LYS A 176 -5.24 -7.58 2.80
CA LYS A 176 -5.93 -8.15 1.63
C LYS A 176 -5.39 -7.66 0.29
N VAL A 177 -4.47 -6.70 0.27
CA VAL A 177 -3.80 -6.28 -0.96
C VAL A 177 -2.94 -7.43 -1.46
N LEU A 178 -3.63 -8.42 -1.99
CA LEU A 178 -3.07 -9.39 -2.90
C LEU A 178 -2.57 -8.59 -4.11
N PHE A 179 -1.33 -8.77 -4.45
CA PHE A 179 -0.78 -8.33 -5.72
C PHE A 179 -1.63 -8.91 -6.86
N ILE A 180 -2.71 -8.22 -7.19
CA ILE A 180 -3.50 -8.54 -8.35
C ILE A 180 -2.65 -8.14 -9.55
N HIS A 181 -2.19 -9.12 -10.24
CA HIS A 181 -1.23 -9.18 -11.34
C HIS A 181 -1.48 -8.24 -12.53
N CYS A 182 -2.51 -7.37 -12.52
CA CYS A 182 -2.93 -6.71 -13.73
C CYS A 182 -2.43 -5.28 -13.96
N LYS A 183 -2.03 -4.54 -12.94
CA LYS A 183 -1.44 -3.19 -13.13
C LYS A 183 -0.39 -2.92 -12.06
N MET A 184 0.77 -3.53 -12.18
CA MET A 184 1.94 -3.08 -11.44
C MET A 184 2.18 -1.61 -11.76
N PRO A 185 2.27 -0.72 -10.76
CA PRO A 185 2.71 0.65 -11.00
C PRO A 185 4.06 0.62 -11.70
N SER A 186 4.31 1.59 -12.56
CA SER A 186 5.56 1.70 -13.33
C SER A 186 6.82 1.59 -12.44
N SER A 187 6.74 2.09 -11.21
CA SER A 187 7.78 1.96 -10.19
C SER A 187 8.09 0.52 -9.78
N ALA A 188 7.07 -0.32 -9.62
CA ALA A 188 7.26 -1.73 -9.28
C ALA A 188 7.80 -2.53 -10.47
N ARG A 189 7.36 -2.21 -11.69
CA ARG A 189 7.87 -2.81 -12.91
C ARG A 189 9.34 -2.47 -13.13
N THR A 190 9.74 -1.21 -12.92
CA THR A 190 11.14 -0.75 -12.97
C THR A 190 11.96 -1.41 -11.87
N PHE A 191 11.44 -1.52 -10.65
CA PHE A 191 12.10 -2.17 -9.53
C PHE A 191 12.40 -3.66 -9.81
N LEU A 192 11.42 -4.40 -10.33
CA LEU A 192 11.62 -5.80 -10.69
C LEU A 192 12.58 -5.97 -11.86
N SER A 193 12.49 -5.14 -12.90
CA SER A 193 13.42 -5.19 -14.05
C SER A 193 14.87 -4.85 -13.68
N THR A 194 15.07 -4.03 -12.64
CA THR A 194 16.41 -3.66 -12.16
C THR A 194 17.03 -4.75 -11.27
N HIS A 195 16.21 -5.57 -10.60
CA HIS A 195 16.67 -6.57 -9.64
C HIS A 195 16.54 -8.01 -10.13
N PHE A 196 15.77 -8.26 -11.18
CA PHE A 196 15.56 -9.57 -11.78
C PHE A 196 15.92 -9.58 -13.27
N GLN A 197 17.08 -10.13 -13.60
CA GLN A 197 17.57 -10.26 -14.99
C GLN A 197 17.28 -11.62 -15.62
N THR A 198 16.32 -12.40 -15.13
CA THR A 198 16.05 -13.74 -15.67
C THR A 198 14.63 -13.85 -16.25
N PRO A 199 14.48 -14.06 -17.57
CA PRO A 199 13.19 -14.39 -18.17
C PRO A 199 12.84 -15.87 -17.91
N GLY A 200 11.61 -16.15 -17.47
CA GLY A 200 11.02 -17.49 -17.53
C GLY A 200 10.83 -18.26 -16.22
N LEU A 201 10.82 -17.62 -15.07
CA LEU A 201 10.62 -18.28 -13.78
C LEU A 201 9.20 -18.07 -13.22
N ALA A 202 8.52 -19.15 -12.82
CA ALA A 202 7.23 -19.07 -12.11
C ALA A 202 7.47 -18.75 -10.62
N ILE A 203 6.69 -17.80 -10.09
CA ILE A 203 6.84 -17.28 -8.72
C ILE A 203 5.69 -17.82 -7.88
N HIS A 204 5.97 -18.52 -6.79
CA HIS A 204 5.00 -18.95 -5.79
C HIS A 204 5.09 -18.07 -4.54
N TRP A 205 3.93 -17.58 -4.04
CA TRP A 205 3.86 -16.51 -3.03
C TRP A 205 3.78 -17.04 -1.59
N ILE A 206 4.83 -16.83 -0.84
CA ILE A 206 4.85 -16.72 0.63
C ILE A 206 5.79 -15.54 0.88
N ASN A 207 5.81 -14.88 2.03
CA ASN A 207 6.72 -13.76 2.35
C ASN A 207 8.22 -14.03 2.02
N ILE A 208 8.52 -15.25 1.58
CA ILE A 208 9.73 -15.70 0.91
C ILE A 208 9.30 -16.18 -0.47
N PHE A 209 9.81 -15.56 -1.52
CA PHE A 209 9.57 -16.03 -2.89
C PHE A 209 10.47 -17.20 -3.18
N PHE A 210 9.92 -18.37 -3.47
CA PHE A 210 10.64 -19.49 -4.03
C PHE A 210 10.57 -19.40 -5.55
N LEU A 211 11.71 -19.44 -6.21
CA LEU A 211 11.84 -19.50 -7.66
C LEU A 211 12.17 -20.94 -8.07
N PHE A 212 11.33 -21.48 -8.92
CA PHE A 212 11.47 -22.82 -9.50
C PHE A 212 11.97 -22.74 -10.93
#